data_e159a20080d875b1c2afaf7980db5a33
#
_entry.id   e159a20080d875b1c2afaf7980db5a33
#
_cell.length_a   1.000
_cell.length_b   1.000
_cell.length_c   1.000
_cell.angle_alpha   90.00
_cell.angle_beta   90.00
_cell.angle_gamma   90.00
#
_symmetry.space_group_name_H-M   'P 1'
#
loop_
_entity.id
_entity.type
_entity.pdbx_description
1 polymer ?
#
loop_
_entity_poly.entity_id
_entity_poly.type
_entity_poly.pdbx_seq_one_letter_code
_entity_poly.pdbx_strand_id
1 'polypeptide(L)'
;MSGSPVYDATDGRLIGAVAYGLAWGSSPVAGITPFEDMDDYLAAAAVRPGKVEVGKTLAQRIANHTDVTASQAAQGMRQLPMPLGVSGLSSQRLGSLEGRRPYVSKQTYVVGTAGVAGAPTADDIVAGGNIAASLAFGDITLAGVGTATQVCDGRVVGFGHPMAFTGESTLSMHPADAIYIQEDPLGAPFKVANLGAPVGTITDDRLTGITGSYGPLPDAMTVTSTVTSGDRSRVGTSYVTEQRAAAEVIFYQLVGNHDRVIDGVMPGTETQSWTISGTDANGAPFSAEFSDRYTSMWDITYEASFDLPDLVYGMSQLPGVT
;
A
#
# COMPACT_ATOMS: atom_id res chain seq x y z
N MET A 1 0.72 11.25 12.99
CA MET A 1 0.64 10.16 12.01
C MET A 1 0.09 10.73 10.72
N SER A 2 0.50 10.18 9.59
CA SER A 2 0.04 10.58 8.25
C SER A 2 -1.49 10.65 8.17
N GLY A 3 -2.04 11.77 7.70
CA GLY A 3 -3.48 12.03 7.61
C GLY A 3 -4.16 12.51 8.89
N SER A 4 -3.47 12.55 10.05
CA SER A 4 -4.10 13.03 11.29
C SER A 4 -4.64 14.45 11.12
N PRO A 5 -5.94 14.69 11.35
CA PRO A 5 -6.54 16.02 11.17
C PRO A 5 -5.98 17.02 12.18
N VAL A 6 -5.79 18.24 11.72
CA VAL A 6 -5.33 19.38 12.52
C VAL A 6 -6.42 20.44 12.51
N TYR A 7 -6.84 20.87 13.68
CA TYR A 7 -7.91 21.83 13.86
C TYR A 7 -7.39 23.13 14.46
N ASP A 8 -8.03 24.25 14.10
CA ASP A 8 -7.82 25.52 14.79
C ASP A 8 -8.34 25.42 16.23
N ALA A 9 -7.48 25.78 17.18
CA ALA A 9 -7.84 25.69 18.60
C ALA A 9 -8.89 26.73 19.05
N THR A 10 -9.13 27.75 18.22
CA THR A 10 -10.05 28.86 18.55
C THR A 10 -11.48 28.54 18.14
N ASP A 11 -11.68 28.00 16.95
CA ASP A 11 -13.01 27.83 16.36
C ASP A 11 -13.29 26.37 15.92
N GLY A 12 -12.32 25.48 16.06
CA GLY A 12 -12.47 24.05 15.75
C GLY A 12 -12.51 23.74 14.24
N ARG A 13 -12.20 24.69 13.35
CA ARG A 13 -12.16 24.43 11.92
C ARG A 13 -11.00 23.50 11.57
N LEU A 14 -11.24 22.58 10.63
CA LEU A 14 -10.20 21.73 10.04
C LEU A 14 -9.23 22.61 9.22
N ILE A 15 -7.95 22.59 9.59
CA ILE A 15 -6.90 23.33 8.89
C ILE A 15 -6.23 22.43 7.83
N GLY A 16 -6.04 21.16 8.14
CA GLY A 16 -5.34 20.24 7.24
C GLY A 16 -4.97 18.93 7.93
N ALA A 17 -4.02 18.23 7.35
CA ALA A 17 -3.57 16.92 7.81
C ALA A 17 -2.06 16.87 8.04
N VAL A 18 -1.63 16.13 9.05
CA VAL A 18 -0.21 15.82 9.25
C VAL A 18 0.30 15.01 8.07
N ALA A 19 1.34 15.50 7.40
CA ALA A 19 1.88 14.90 6.19
C ALA A 19 3.41 14.89 6.13
N TYR A 20 4.08 15.73 6.90
CA TYR A 20 5.53 15.91 6.86
C TYR A 20 6.14 15.84 8.26
N GLY A 21 7.36 15.33 8.33
CA GLY A 21 8.22 15.37 9.50
C GLY A 21 9.53 16.08 9.19
N LEU A 22 10.31 16.43 10.21
CA LEU A 22 11.64 17.00 10.00
C LEU A 22 12.54 15.98 9.29
N ALA A 23 13.33 16.46 8.35
CA ALA A 23 14.25 15.61 7.57
C ALA A 23 15.38 15.01 8.43
N TRP A 24 15.66 15.63 9.59
CA TRP A 24 16.71 15.20 10.51
C TRP A 24 16.38 13.92 11.29
N GLY A 25 15.14 13.57 11.48
CA GLY A 25 14.73 12.37 12.23
C GLY A 25 13.42 12.56 12.98
N SER A 26 13.14 11.67 13.94
CA SER A 26 11.92 11.73 14.75
C SER A 26 11.87 13.01 15.57
N SER A 27 10.75 13.73 15.49
CA SER A 27 10.53 15.01 16.17
C SER A 27 9.04 15.23 16.39
N PRO A 28 8.62 15.93 17.46
CA PRO A 28 7.23 16.34 17.65
C PRO A 28 6.79 17.44 16.66
N VAL A 29 7.71 18.01 15.88
CA VAL A 29 7.38 19.00 14.85
C VAL A 29 6.88 18.30 13.61
N ALA A 30 5.66 18.65 13.20
CA ALA A 30 5.03 18.12 11.99
C ALA A 30 4.69 19.25 11.02
N GLY A 31 4.78 18.94 9.72
CA GLY A 31 4.21 19.77 8.67
C GLY A 31 2.83 19.24 8.29
N ILE A 32 1.95 20.14 7.92
CA ILE A 32 0.60 19.82 7.49
C ILE A 32 0.40 20.15 6.01
N THR A 33 -0.40 19.33 5.32
CA THR A 33 -1.02 19.69 4.04
C THR A 33 -2.31 20.44 4.36
N PRO A 34 -2.51 21.65 3.81
CA PRO A 34 -3.77 22.38 3.99
C PRO A 34 -4.96 21.56 3.51
N PHE A 35 -6.08 21.61 4.22
CA PHE A 35 -7.26 20.83 3.84
C PHE A 35 -7.84 21.30 2.51
N GLU A 36 -7.79 22.58 2.21
CA GLU A 36 -8.20 23.16 0.93
C GLU A 36 -7.47 22.52 -0.26
N ASP A 37 -6.15 22.27 -0.10
CA ASP A 37 -5.34 21.59 -1.12
C ASP A 37 -5.67 20.08 -1.23
N MET A 38 -6.16 19.46 -0.17
CA MET A 38 -6.59 18.06 -0.18
C MET A 38 -7.98 17.91 -0.80
N ASP A 39 -8.85 18.88 -0.59
CA ASP A 39 -10.23 18.88 -1.10
C ASP A 39 -10.29 19.25 -2.57
N ASP A 40 -9.47 20.21 -3.00
CA ASP A 40 -9.30 20.61 -4.40
C ASP A 40 -7.82 20.65 -4.79
N TYR A 41 -7.28 19.49 -5.15
CA TYR A 41 -5.87 19.35 -5.55
C TYR A 41 -5.49 20.18 -6.80
N LEU A 42 -6.46 20.57 -7.63
CA LEU A 42 -6.21 21.41 -8.80
C LEU A 42 -5.96 22.88 -8.42
N ALA A 43 -6.50 23.32 -7.29
CA ALA A 43 -6.25 24.63 -6.73
C ALA A 43 -4.98 24.68 -5.87
N ALA A 44 -4.38 23.52 -5.56
CA ALA A 44 -3.21 23.43 -4.71
C ALA A 44 -2.03 24.24 -5.26
N ALA A 45 -1.55 25.20 -4.48
CA ALA A 45 -0.35 25.97 -4.80
C ALA A 45 0.86 25.03 -4.80
N ALA A 46 1.54 24.91 -5.93
CA ALA A 46 2.82 24.21 -6.19
C ALA A 46 3.32 23.30 -5.04
N VAL A 47 2.60 22.23 -4.74
CA VAL A 47 3.04 21.20 -3.79
C VAL A 47 4.23 20.48 -4.43
N ARG A 48 5.40 20.56 -3.78
CA ARG A 48 6.59 19.85 -4.22
C ARG A 48 6.64 18.49 -3.49
N PRO A 49 6.66 17.38 -4.21
CA PRO A 49 6.78 16.08 -3.57
C PRO A 49 8.14 15.94 -2.88
N GLY A 50 8.14 15.31 -1.73
CA GLY A 50 9.31 14.79 -1.05
C GLY A 50 9.92 15.71 0.01
N LYS A 51 10.36 16.92 -0.32
CA LYS A 51 11.04 17.80 0.64
C LYS A 51 10.50 19.22 0.61
N VAL A 52 10.18 19.76 1.79
CA VAL A 52 9.77 21.16 1.99
C VAL A 52 10.90 21.90 2.67
N GLU A 53 11.33 23.04 2.10
CA GLU A 53 12.34 23.89 2.70
C GLU A 53 11.78 24.66 3.90
N VAL A 54 12.57 24.73 4.96
CA VAL A 54 12.27 25.53 6.16
C VAL A 54 13.21 26.75 6.16
N GLY A 55 12.63 27.91 5.90
CA GLY A 55 13.40 29.17 5.91
C GLY A 55 13.95 29.53 7.29
N LYS A 56 15.02 30.32 7.33
CA LYS A 56 15.75 30.68 8.56
C LYS A 56 14.85 31.21 9.69
N THR A 57 13.89 32.06 9.37
CA THR A 57 12.95 32.64 10.36
C THR A 57 12.09 31.55 10.99
N LEU A 58 11.54 30.63 10.19
CA LEU A 58 10.73 29.53 10.69
C LEU A 58 11.59 28.52 11.46
N ALA A 59 12.80 28.22 10.99
CA ALA A 59 13.74 27.36 11.71
C ALA A 59 14.07 27.91 13.11
N GLN A 60 14.28 29.23 13.22
CA GLN A 60 14.52 29.87 14.51
C GLN A 60 13.28 29.83 15.41
N ARG A 61 12.07 30.01 14.86
CA ARG A 61 10.81 29.87 15.62
C ARG A 61 10.61 28.46 16.15
N ILE A 62 10.91 27.43 15.34
CA ILE A 62 10.88 26.03 15.77
C ILE A 62 11.84 25.82 16.94
N ALA A 63 13.08 26.28 16.82
CA ALA A 63 14.10 26.14 17.87
C ALA A 63 13.73 26.85 19.19
N ASN A 64 12.98 27.94 19.11
CA ASN A 64 12.56 28.68 20.32
C ASN A 64 11.41 27.99 21.08
N HIS A 65 10.72 27.01 20.44
CA HIS A 65 9.53 26.36 21.03
C HIS A 65 9.68 24.85 21.18
N THR A 66 10.82 24.29 20.80
CA THR A 66 11.09 22.84 20.85
C THR A 66 12.56 22.58 21.15
N ASP A 67 12.90 21.32 21.42
CA ASP A 67 14.31 20.89 21.62
C ASP A 67 15.10 20.75 20.28
N VAL A 68 14.47 21.08 19.14
CA VAL A 68 15.10 21.04 17.83
C VAL A 68 15.91 22.29 17.60
N THR A 69 17.18 22.17 17.23
CA THR A 69 18.01 23.33 16.90
C THR A 69 17.60 23.98 15.57
N ALA A 70 17.86 25.28 15.41
CA ALA A 70 17.58 25.98 14.15
C ALA A 70 18.31 25.34 12.95
N SER A 71 19.52 24.80 13.16
CA SER A 71 20.28 24.09 12.12
C SER A 71 19.58 22.79 11.70
N GLN A 72 19.03 22.03 12.63
CA GLN A 72 18.26 20.82 12.35
C GLN A 72 16.96 21.15 11.61
N ALA A 73 16.22 22.14 12.08
CA ALA A 73 14.98 22.60 11.43
C ALA A 73 15.24 23.11 10.01
N ALA A 74 16.36 23.80 9.77
CA ALA A 74 16.75 24.33 8.46
C ALA A 74 17.10 23.23 7.42
N GLN A 75 17.28 21.97 7.82
CA GLN A 75 17.40 20.85 6.88
C GLN A 75 16.09 20.58 6.13
N GLY A 76 14.99 21.17 6.57
CA GLY A 76 13.68 21.07 5.93
C GLY A 76 12.83 19.95 6.48
N MET A 77 11.69 19.74 5.84
CA MET A 77 10.76 18.66 6.15
C MET A 77 10.69 17.70 4.97
N ARG A 78 10.45 16.43 5.26
CA ARG A 78 10.18 15.38 4.27
C ARG A 78 8.79 14.80 4.50
N GLN A 79 8.19 14.33 3.43
CA GLN A 79 6.95 13.57 3.49
C GLN A 79 7.11 12.38 4.43
N LEU A 80 6.09 12.11 5.22
CA LEU A 80 6.05 10.93 6.08
C LEU A 80 6.06 9.66 5.21
N PRO A 81 6.81 8.62 5.59
CA PRO A 81 6.82 7.37 4.85
C PRO A 81 5.46 6.68 4.95
N MET A 82 5.10 5.98 3.88
CA MET A 82 3.97 5.08 3.82
C MET A 82 4.50 3.69 3.43
N PRO A 83 5.03 2.92 4.39
CA PRO A 83 5.48 1.57 4.08
C PRO A 83 4.28 0.70 3.69
N LEU A 84 4.51 -0.19 2.72
CA LEU A 84 3.48 -1.08 2.21
C LEU A 84 3.36 -2.30 3.11
N GLY A 85 2.18 -2.49 3.68
CA GLY A 85 1.85 -3.70 4.44
C GLY A 85 1.50 -4.85 3.52
N VAL A 86 2.10 -6.01 3.77
CA VAL A 86 1.89 -7.25 3.01
C VAL A 86 1.27 -8.30 3.92
N SER A 87 0.14 -8.89 3.53
CA SER A 87 -0.40 -10.09 4.17
C SER A 87 -0.27 -11.30 3.25
N GLY A 88 -0.33 -12.48 3.83
CA GLY A 88 -0.30 -13.73 3.08
C GLY A 88 1.06 -14.43 3.05
N LEU A 89 2.13 -13.76 3.47
CA LEU A 89 3.50 -14.29 3.57
C LEU A 89 4.02 -14.21 5.01
N SER A 90 4.98 -15.07 5.35
CA SER A 90 5.74 -14.90 6.58
C SER A 90 6.76 -13.76 6.46
N SER A 91 7.14 -13.15 7.59
CA SER A 91 8.16 -12.09 7.61
C SER A 91 9.53 -12.58 7.09
N GLN A 92 9.88 -13.82 7.39
CA GLN A 92 11.10 -14.42 6.89
C GLN A 92 11.08 -14.57 5.35
N ARG A 93 9.95 -15.05 4.80
CA ARG A 93 9.79 -15.19 3.35
C ARG A 93 9.80 -13.82 2.66
N LEU A 94 9.03 -12.87 3.16
CA LEU A 94 8.98 -11.51 2.62
C LEU A 94 10.38 -10.87 2.58
N GLY A 95 11.13 -10.91 3.67
CA GLY A 95 12.48 -10.37 3.73
C GLY A 95 13.47 -11.06 2.77
N SER A 96 13.27 -12.34 2.46
CA SER A 96 14.11 -13.06 1.47
C SER A 96 13.81 -12.67 0.01
N LEU A 97 12.64 -12.10 -0.25
CA LEU A 97 12.16 -11.73 -1.59
C LEU A 97 12.42 -10.26 -1.93
N GLU A 98 12.61 -9.41 -0.94
CA GLU A 98 12.79 -7.97 -1.13
C GLU A 98 13.91 -7.65 -2.13
N GLY A 99 13.59 -6.82 -3.13
CA GLY A 99 14.52 -6.38 -4.15
C GLY A 99 15.01 -7.47 -5.12
N ARG A 100 14.44 -8.67 -5.10
CA ARG A 100 14.82 -9.78 -6.00
C ARG A 100 14.37 -9.56 -7.44
N ARG A 101 13.33 -8.76 -7.65
CA ARG A 101 12.79 -8.41 -8.96
C ARG A 101 12.44 -6.93 -8.99
N PRO A 102 12.40 -6.30 -10.17
CA PRO A 102 12.07 -4.87 -10.31
C PRO A 102 10.65 -4.53 -9.85
N TYR A 103 9.74 -5.49 -9.90
CA TYR A 103 8.35 -5.34 -9.48
C TYR A 103 8.13 -5.64 -7.99
N VAL A 104 9.12 -6.14 -7.26
CA VAL A 104 8.99 -6.40 -5.82
C VAL A 104 9.29 -5.14 -5.04
N SER A 105 8.30 -4.68 -4.29
CA SER A 105 8.37 -3.48 -3.47
C SER A 105 9.49 -3.55 -2.42
N LYS A 106 10.07 -2.40 -2.15
CA LYS A 106 11.02 -2.19 -1.06
C LYS A 106 10.28 -1.54 0.11
N GLN A 107 10.80 -1.71 1.34
CA GLN A 107 10.18 -1.15 2.54
C GLN A 107 8.77 -1.72 2.80
N THR A 108 8.65 -3.03 2.70
CA THR A 108 7.44 -3.76 3.05
C THR A 108 7.52 -4.29 4.49
N TYR A 109 6.36 -4.52 5.08
CA TYR A 109 6.25 -5.18 6.39
C TYR A 109 5.04 -6.12 6.40
N VAL A 110 5.09 -7.15 7.23
CA VAL A 110 3.96 -8.08 7.35
C VAL A 110 2.84 -7.44 8.14
N VAL A 111 1.62 -7.49 7.60
CA VAL A 111 0.39 -7.15 8.31
C VAL A 111 -0.46 -8.41 8.50
N GLY A 112 -1.20 -8.44 9.61
CA GLY A 112 -2.27 -9.41 9.79
C GLY A 112 -3.51 -9.03 9.02
N THR A 113 -4.31 -10.03 8.63
CA THR A 113 -5.72 -9.82 8.29
C THR A 113 -6.54 -10.08 9.55
N ALA A 114 -7.47 -9.17 9.88
CA ALA A 114 -8.37 -9.39 10.99
C ALA A 114 -9.20 -10.66 10.73
N GLY A 115 -9.33 -11.51 11.73
CA GLY A 115 -10.31 -12.59 11.69
C GLY A 115 -11.73 -11.99 11.57
N VAL A 116 -12.66 -12.76 11.01
CA VAL A 116 -14.04 -12.30 10.74
C VAL A 116 -14.73 -11.74 12.00
N ALA A 117 -14.41 -12.29 13.18
CA ALA A 117 -14.88 -11.78 14.46
C ALA A 117 -13.95 -10.65 14.94
N GLY A 118 -14.47 -9.42 14.97
CA GLY A 118 -13.72 -8.23 15.40
C GLY A 118 -12.95 -7.52 14.29
N ALA A 119 -13.22 -7.86 13.02
CA ALA A 119 -12.71 -7.07 11.90
C ALA A 119 -13.32 -5.66 11.92
N PRO A 120 -12.53 -4.60 11.64
CA PRO A 120 -13.06 -3.25 11.52
C PRO A 120 -14.05 -3.16 10.35
N THR A 121 -15.03 -2.27 10.48
CA THR A 121 -16.14 -2.05 9.55
C THR A 121 -16.10 -0.64 8.96
N ALA A 122 -16.98 -0.34 8.01
CA ALA A 122 -17.08 1.01 7.45
C ALA A 122 -17.33 2.09 8.53
N ASP A 123 -18.04 1.75 9.60
CA ASP A 123 -18.35 2.68 10.70
C ASP A 123 -17.10 3.08 11.51
N ASP A 124 -16.01 2.34 11.39
CA ASP A 124 -14.73 2.65 12.04
C ASP A 124 -13.90 3.70 11.25
N ILE A 125 -14.28 3.98 10.00
CA ILE A 125 -13.65 5.06 9.22
C ILE A 125 -14.32 6.39 9.58
N VAL A 126 -13.75 7.07 10.54
CA VAL A 126 -14.18 8.39 11.02
C VAL A 126 -13.03 9.39 10.91
N ALA A 127 -13.33 10.68 10.94
CA ALA A 127 -12.28 11.71 10.97
C ALA A 127 -11.34 11.49 12.17
N GLY A 128 -10.04 11.39 11.92
CA GLY A 128 -9.02 11.01 12.90
C GLY A 128 -8.87 9.49 13.10
N GLY A 129 -9.77 8.67 12.57
CA GLY A 129 -9.72 7.20 12.58
C GLY A 129 -8.75 6.64 11.53
N ASN A 130 -8.58 5.32 11.55
CA ASN A 130 -7.70 4.66 10.62
C ASN A 130 -8.41 4.34 9.31
N ILE A 131 -7.66 4.41 8.21
CA ILE A 131 -8.08 3.99 6.87
C ILE A 131 -6.89 3.32 6.19
N ALA A 132 -7.15 2.31 5.36
CA ALA A 132 -6.16 1.75 4.47
C ALA A 132 -6.62 1.86 3.01
N ALA A 133 -5.65 2.07 2.13
CA ALA A 133 -5.83 1.97 0.69
C ALA A 133 -5.00 0.78 0.18
N SER A 134 -5.59 -0.11 -0.61
CA SER A 134 -4.90 -1.31 -1.08
C SER A 134 -4.79 -1.37 -2.60
N LEU A 135 -3.63 -1.83 -3.06
CA LEU A 135 -3.34 -2.19 -4.45
C LEU A 135 -3.94 -3.56 -4.80
N ALA A 136 -4.07 -4.41 -3.79
CA ALA A 136 -4.67 -5.74 -3.89
C ALA A 136 -5.18 -6.20 -2.53
N PHE A 137 -6.15 -7.09 -2.52
CA PHE A 137 -6.72 -7.72 -1.34
C PHE A 137 -7.07 -9.20 -1.59
N GLY A 138 -7.33 -9.94 -0.54
CA GLY A 138 -7.60 -11.38 -0.59
C GLY A 138 -6.51 -12.19 0.10
N ASP A 139 -6.06 -13.28 -0.51
CA ASP A 139 -4.97 -14.10 0.05
C ASP A 139 -3.67 -13.31 0.17
N ILE A 140 -3.42 -12.44 -0.80
CA ILE A 140 -2.37 -11.42 -0.73
C ILE A 140 -3.05 -10.05 -0.64
N THR A 141 -2.69 -9.30 0.38
CA THR A 141 -3.10 -7.91 0.53
C THR A 141 -1.86 -7.02 0.49
N LEU A 142 -1.89 -5.99 -0.34
CA LEU A 142 -0.87 -4.93 -0.40
C LEU A 142 -1.52 -3.61 -0.09
N ALA A 143 -1.27 -3.04 1.08
CA ALA A 143 -1.99 -1.86 1.55
C ALA A 143 -1.12 -0.86 2.32
N GLY A 144 -1.38 0.43 2.13
CA GLY A 144 -0.89 1.51 2.97
C GLY A 144 -1.93 1.87 4.03
N VAL A 145 -1.48 2.12 5.27
CA VAL A 145 -2.35 2.47 6.40
C VAL A 145 -2.05 3.89 6.88
N GLY A 146 -3.06 4.72 6.89
CA GLY A 146 -2.95 6.10 7.38
C GLY A 146 -4.17 6.51 8.22
N THR A 147 -4.50 7.79 8.15
CA THR A 147 -5.62 8.39 8.89
C THR A 147 -6.58 9.05 7.92
N ALA A 148 -7.88 8.84 8.12
CA ALA A 148 -8.92 9.63 7.47
C ALA A 148 -8.93 11.04 8.08
N THR A 149 -8.72 12.05 7.25
CA THR A 149 -8.69 13.45 7.69
C THR A 149 -10.10 13.98 7.83
N GLN A 150 -10.96 13.67 6.86
CA GLN A 150 -12.38 14.02 6.86
C GLN A 150 -13.21 12.88 6.29
N VAL A 151 -14.39 12.72 6.84
CA VAL A 151 -15.44 11.82 6.32
C VAL A 151 -16.74 12.62 6.30
N CYS A 152 -17.33 12.79 5.12
CA CYS A 152 -18.55 13.56 4.94
C CYS A 152 -19.34 13.03 3.74
N ASP A 153 -20.64 12.79 3.92
CA ASP A 153 -21.58 12.35 2.86
C ASP A 153 -21.07 11.16 2.03
N GLY A 154 -20.44 10.21 2.68
CA GLY A 154 -19.89 9.01 2.03
C GLY A 154 -18.52 9.21 1.36
N ARG A 155 -18.02 10.45 1.29
CA ARG A 155 -16.67 10.78 0.79
C ARG A 155 -15.66 10.74 1.94
N VAL A 156 -14.48 10.21 1.64
CA VAL A 156 -13.35 10.14 2.56
C VAL A 156 -12.15 10.84 1.94
N VAL A 157 -11.51 11.72 2.71
CA VAL A 157 -10.24 12.39 2.37
C VAL A 157 -9.21 12.01 3.43
N GLY A 158 -8.02 11.61 3.04
CA GLY A 158 -7.05 11.10 3.99
C GLY A 158 -5.59 11.26 3.58
N PHE A 159 -4.71 10.77 4.45
CA PHE A 159 -3.25 10.67 4.32
C PHE A 159 -2.49 12.00 4.33
N GLY A 160 -3.02 13.06 3.70
CA GLY A 160 -2.32 14.35 3.57
C GLY A 160 -1.14 14.35 2.58
N HIS A 161 -0.85 13.23 1.97
CA HIS A 161 0.19 13.01 0.96
C HIS A 161 -0.19 11.78 0.11
N PRO A 162 0.46 11.55 -1.04
CA PRO A 162 0.16 10.37 -1.86
C PRO A 162 0.54 9.06 -1.16
N MET A 163 -0.13 7.98 -1.54
CA MET A 163 0.27 6.61 -1.25
C MET A 163 1.28 6.10 -2.30
N ALA A 164 0.85 6.02 -3.55
CA ALA A 164 1.63 5.55 -4.69
C ALA A 164 1.75 6.60 -5.81
N PHE A 165 1.08 7.74 -5.64
CA PHE A 165 1.00 8.83 -6.60
C PHE A 165 0.50 8.39 -7.98
N THR A 166 -0.59 7.65 -7.99
CA THR A 166 -1.19 7.13 -9.21
C THR A 166 -2.00 8.16 -10.00
N GLY A 167 -2.40 9.25 -9.37
CA GLY A 167 -3.30 10.24 -9.95
C GLY A 167 -4.75 9.79 -9.80
N GLU A 168 -5.49 9.64 -10.91
CA GLU A 168 -6.73 8.84 -10.90
C GLU A 168 -6.38 7.43 -10.45
N SER A 169 -7.25 6.83 -9.67
CA SER A 169 -6.93 5.64 -8.90
C SER A 169 -8.12 4.69 -8.81
N THR A 170 -7.83 3.41 -8.68
CA THR A 170 -8.79 2.33 -8.48
C THR A 170 -8.47 1.51 -7.23
N LEU A 171 -7.82 2.13 -6.22
CA LEU A 171 -7.45 1.42 -5.00
C LEU A 171 -8.69 1.06 -4.18
N SER A 172 -8.65 -0.10 -3.53
CA SER A 172 -9.72 -0.44 -2.57
C SER A 172 -9.55 0.32 -1.27
N MET A 173 -10.66 0.81 -0.73
CA MET A 173 -10.74 1.45 0.57
C MET A 173 -11.11 0.43 1.64
N HIS A 174 -10.32 0.38 2.72
CA HIS A 174 -10.55 -0.53 3.84
C HIS A 174 -10.63 0.22 5.17
N PRO A 175 -11.51 -0.20 6.07
CA PRO A 175 -11.38 0.15 7.47
C PRO A 175 -10.14 -0.54 8.06
N ALA A 176 -9.51 0.10 9.04
CA ALA A 176 -8.31 -0.44 9.64
C ALA A 176 -8.33 -0.22 11.16
N ASP A 177 -7.87 -1.23 11.91
CA ASP A 177 -7.67 -1.16 13.35
C ASP A 177 -6.18 -1.22 13.67
N ALA A 178 -5.62 -0.10 14.16
CA ALA A 178 -4.20 0.00 14.47
C ALA A 178 -3.87 -0.79 15.74
N ILE A 179 -3.02 -1.80 15.60
CA ILE A 179 -2.57 -2.66 16.68
C ILE A 179 -1.48 -1.95 17.50
N TYR A 180 -0.52 -1.33 16.81
CA TYR A 180 0.56 -0.57 17.43
C TYR A 180 1.22 0.39 16.42
N ILE A 181 2.06 1.28 16.96
CA ILE A 181 2.90 2.18 16.17
C ILE A 181 4.31 1.60 16.17
N GLN A 182 4.79 1.24 14.98
CA GLN A 182 6.15 0.80 14.79
C GLN A 182 7.07 2.01 14.80
N GLU A 183 7.99 2.05 15.76
CA GLU A 183 9.09 3.02 15.77
C GLU A 183 10.05 2.78 14.61
N ASP A 184 10.41 3.85 13.92
CA ASP A 184 11.45 3.83 12.88
C ASP A 184 12.47 4.94 13.18
N PRO A 185 13.65 4.58 13.71
CA PRO A 185 14.68 5.57 14.04
C PRO A 185 15.32 6.23 12.81
N LEU A 186 15.18 5.64 11.63
CA LEU A 186 15.71 6.16 10.37
C LEU A 186 14.66 6.92 9.55
N GLY A 187 13.41 6.79 9.92
CA GLY A 187 12.27 7.37 9.25
C GLY A 187 11.32 8.08 10.21
N ALA A 188 10.04 7.92 9.97
CA ALA A 188 8.97 8.33 10.87
C ALA A 188 8.18 7.10 11.28
N PRO A 189 7.66 7.04 12.51
CA PRO A 189 6.87 5.91 12.97
C PRO A 189 5.64 5.71 12.08
N PHE A 190 5.26 4.46 11.86
CA PHE A 190 4.12 4.07 11.03
C PHE A 190 3.17 3.13 11.77
N LYS A 191 1.93 3.03 11.30
CA LYS A 191 0.90 2.18 11.88
C LYS A 191 1.04 0.75 11.36
N VAL A 192 0.99 -0.21 12.26
CA VAL A 192 0.69 -1.62 11.94
C VAL A 192 -0.75 -1.89 12.34
N ALA A 193 -1.56 -2.37 11.40
CA ALA A 193 -2.99 -2.47 11.57
C ALA A 193 -3.56 -3.78 11.00
N ASN A 194 -4.68 -4.21 11.57
CA ASN A 194 -5.57 -5.18 10.93
C ASN A 194 -6.51 -4.45 9.97
N LEU A 195 -6.70 -5.00 8.78
CA LEU A 195 -7.61 -4.47 7.78
C LEU A 195 -8.92 -5.25 7.78
N GLY A 196 -10.03 -4.52 7.70
CA GLY A 196 -11.33 -5.10 7.40
C GLY A 196 -11.53 -5.37 5.91
N ALA A 197 -12.69 -5.91 5.55
CA ALA A 197 -13.09 -6.07 4.16
C ALA A 197 -13.14 -4.71 3.43
N PRO A 198 -12.93 -4.67 2.10
CA PRO A 198 -13.04 -3.43 1.35
C PRO A 198 -14.49 -2.89 1.41
N VAL A 199 -14.64 -1.58 1.52
CA VAL A 199 -15.93 -0.90 1.71
C VAL A 199 -16.21 0.20 0.68
N GLY A 200 -15.30 0.41 -0.27
CA GLY A 200 -15.41 1.42 -1.30
C GLY A 200 -14.14 1.56 -2.13
N THR A 201 -14.05 2.65 -2.87
CA THR A 201 -12.96 2.94 -3.80
C THR A 201 -12.27 4.24 -3.45
N ILE A 202 -10.93 4.24 -3.47
CA ILE A 202 -10.11 5.45 -3.52
C ILE A 202 -9.95 5.81 -5.00
N THR A 203 -10.53 6.93 -5.39
CA THR A 203 -10.58 7.40 -6.79
C THR A 203 -9.45 8.33 -7.16
N ASP A 204 -8.77 8.89 -6.16
CA ASP A 204 -7.68 9.84 -6.34
C ASP A 204 -6.55 9.59 -5.35
N ASP A 205 -5.34 9.49 -5.88
CA ASP A 205 -4.09 9.41 -5.12
C ASP A 205 -3.15 10.52 -5.63
N ARG A 206 -3.28 11.69 -5.02
CA ARG A 206 -2.65 12.95 -5.45
C ARG A 206 -1.57 13.41 -4.47
N LEU A 207 -0.80 14.42 -4.84
CA LEU A 207 0.28 14.97 -4.01
C LEU A 207 -0.18 15.40 -2.63
N THR A 208 -1.43 15.81 -2.52
CA THR A 208 -2.03 16.40 -1.31
C THR A 208 -2.82 15.40 -0.46
N GLY A 209 -3.01 14.18 -0.93
CA GLY A 209 -3.72 13.15 -0.22
C GLY A 209 -4.42 12.14 -1.12
N ILE A 210 -5.20 11.27 -0.48
CA ILE A 210 -6.10 10.34 -1.16
C ILE A 210 -7.54 10.78 -0.95
N THR A 211 -8.37 10.52 -1.96
CA THR A 211 -9.82 10.75 -1.88
C THR A 211 -10.57 9.54 -2.42
N GLY A 212 -11.66 9.19 -1.79
CA GLY A 212 -12.51 8.07 -2.20
C GLY A 212 -13.91 8.16 -1.61
N SER A 213 -14.71 7.16 -1.88
CA SER A 213 -16.07 7.06 -1.36
C SER A 213 -16.46 5.63 -1.02
N TYR A 214 -17.39 5.50 -0.09
CA TYR A 214 -18.05 4.23 0.21
C TYR A 214 -18.92 3.78 -0.96
N GLY A 215 -19.11 2.48 -1.08
CA GLY A 215 -20.04 1.88 -2.02
C GLY A 215 -19.38 0.90 -2.98
N PRO A 216 -19.53 1.05 -4.30
CA PRO A 216 -18.97 0.10 -5.25
C PRO A 216 -17.47 -0.09 -5.06
N LEU A 217 -17.04 -1.34 -5.09
CA LEU A 217 -15.62 -1.68 -5.10
C LEU A 217 -15.05 -1.43 -6.50
N PRO A 218 -13.75 -1.13 -6.60
CA PRO A 218 -13.11 -0.99 -7.89
C PRO A 218 -13.11 -2.33 -8.65
N ASP A 219 -13.09 -2.24 -9.97
CA ASP A 219 -12.82 -3.40 -10.80
C ASP A 219 -11.45 -3.99 -10.46
N ALA A 220 -11.35 -5.32 -10.44
CA ALA A 220 -10.15 -6.00 -10.03
C ALA A 220 -9.81 -7.17 -10.96
N MET A 221 -8.54 -7.31 -11.29
CA MET A 221 -8.02 -8.53 -11.88
C MET A 221 -8.02 -9.63 -10.82
N THR A 222 -8.60 -10.78 -11.16
CA THR A 222 -8.59 -11.94 -10.26
C THR A 222 -7.37 -12.83 -10.53
N VAL A 223 -6.62 -13.10 -9.48
CA VAL A 223 -5.50 -14.04 -9.48
C VAL A 223 -5.88 -15.26 -8.66
N THR A 224 -6.03 -16.40 -9.30
CA THR A 224 -6.32 -17.68 -8.62
C THR A 224 -5.19 -18.65 -8.84
N SER A 225 -4.73 -19.30 -7.78
CA SER A 225 -3.74 -20.38 -7.86
C SER A 225 -4.21 -21.61 -7.10
N THR A 226 -3.97 -22.78 -7.68
CA THR A 226 -4.19 -24.08 -7.03
C THR A 226 -2.85 -24.78 -6.93
N VAL A 227 -2.43 -25.11 -5.71
CA VAL A 227 -1.20 -25.88 -5.46
C VAL A 227 -1.58 -27.20 -4.82
N THR A 228 -0.98 -28.29 -5.33
CA THR A 228 -1.19 -29.64 -4.81
C THR A 228 0.15 -30.33 -4.59
N SER A 229 0.33 -30.95 -3.44
CA SER A 229 1.51 -31.75 -3.09
C SER A 229 1.07 -32.96 -2.26
N GLY A 230 1.20 -34.15 -2.80
CA GLY A 230 0.68 -35.37 -2.18
C GLY A 230 -0.84 -35.31 -2.00
N ASP A 231 -1.30 -35.43 -0.77
CA ASP A 231 -2.71 -35.36 -0.37
C ASP A 231 -3.17 -33.96 0.04
N ARG A 232 -2.25 -32.98 0.07
CA ARG A 232 -2.55 -31.59 0.40
C ARG A 232 -2.82 -30.79 -0.86
N SER A 233 -3.89 -29.97 -0.82
CA SER A 233 -4.23 -29.05 -1.90
C SER A 233 -4.83 -27.77 -1.35
N ARG A 234 -4.54 -26.64 -1.99
CA ARG A 234 -5.10 -25.35 -1.64
C ARG A 234 -5.38 -24.49 -2.88
N VAL A 235 -6.54 -23.88 -2.87
CA VAL A 235 -6.89 -22.79 -3.78
C VAL A 235 -6.71 -21.47 -3.05
N GLY A 236 -5.97 -20.56 -3.64
CA GLY A 236 -5.81 -19.20 -3.17
C GLY A 236 -6.33 -18.18 -4.19
N THR A 237 -6.90 -17.07 -3.72
CA THR A 237 -7.43 -16.01 -4.59
C THR A 237 -7.06 -14.63 -4.06
N SER A 238 -6.57 -13.78 -4.95
CA SER A 238 -6.32 -12.36 -4.69
C SER A 238 -6.97 -11.50 -5.78
N TYR A 239 -7.35 -10.28 -5.41
CA TYR A 239 -7.98 -9.30 -6.27
C TYR A 239 -7.05 -8.10 -6.39
N VAL A 240 -6.58 -7.80 -7.59
CA VAL A 240 -5.65 -6.71 -7.88
C VAL A 240 -6.43 -5.55 -8.47
N THR A 241 -6.46 -4.44 -7.76
CA THR A 241 -7.19 -3.24 -8.15
C THR A 241 -6.28 -2.19 -8.80
N GLU A 242 -4.98 -2.25 -8.56
CA GLU A 242 -3.97 -1.45 -9.24
C GLU A 242 -3.11 -2.37 -10.13
N GLN A 243 -3.29 -2.28 -11.44
CA GLN A 243 -2.70 -3.20 -12.41
C GLN A 243 -1.16 -3.26 -12.34
N ARG A 244 -0.50 -2.15 -11.98
CA ARG A 244 0.96 -2.12 -11.79
C ARG A 244 1.46 -3.06 -10.69
N ALA A 245 0.60 -3.43 -9.74
CA ALA A 245 0.92 -4.39 -8.68
C ALA A 245 0.73 -5.85 -9.10
N ALA A 246 0.20 -6.12 -10.32
CA ALA A 246 -0.19 -7.46 -10.73
C ALA A 246 0.96 -8.48 -10.61
N ALA A 247 2.12 -8.16 -11.16
CA ALA A 247 3.27 -9.06 -11.13
C ALA A 247 3.72 -9.36 -9.69
N GLU A 248 3.73 -8.36 -8.82
CA GLU A 248 4.09 -8.52 -7.40
C GLU A 248 3.08 -9.41 -6.67
N VAL A 249 1.79 -9.16 -6.89
CA VAL A 249 0.72 -9.94 -6.25
C VAL A 249 0.75 -11.40 -6.73
N ILE A 250 0.93 -11.64 -8.03
CA ILE A 250 1.05 -13.00 -8.58
C ILE A 250 2.26 -13.71 -7.95
N PHE A 251 3.40 -13.03 -7.87
CA PHE A 251 4.59 -13.58 -7.23
C PHE A 251 4.34 -13.98 -5.78
N TYR A 252 3.77 -13.08 -4.99
CA TYR A 252 3.44 -13.36 -3.60
C TYR A 252 2.35 -14.42 -3.45
N GLN A 253 1.37 -14.44 -4.35
CA GLN A 253 0.31 -15.46 -4.37
C GLN A 253 0.89 -16.86 -4.61
N LEU A 254 1.79 -17.01 -5.57
CA LEU A 254 2.47 -18.27 -5.82
C LEU A 254 3.29 -18.70 -4.62
N VAL A 255 4.20 -17.86 -4.15
CA VAL A 255 5.04 -18.18 -2.98
C VAL A 255 4.19 -18.51 -1.75
N GLY A 256 3.22 -17.66 -1.42
CA GLY A 256 2.39 -17.86 -0.23
C GLY A 256 1.49 -19.10 -0.31
N ASN A 257 1.02 -19.47 -1.50
CA ASN A 257 0.21 -20.66 -1.68
C ASN A 257 1.06 -21.93 -1.61
N HIS A 258 2.25 -21.93 -2.18
CA HIS A 258 3.22 -23.02 -2.05
C HIS A 258 3.62 -23.22 -0.58
N ASP A 259 3.99 -22.15 0.12
CA ASP A 259 4.41 -22.25 1.52
C ASP A 259 3.32 -22.88 2.40
N ARG A 260 2.04 -22.62 2.12
CA ARG A 260 0.93 -23.22 2.87
C ARG A 260 0.64 -24.68 2.54
N VAL A 261 1.06 -25.17 1.37
CA VAL A 261 0.87 -26.55 0.95
C VAL A 261 2.12 -27.39 1.23
N ILE A 262 3.29 -26.87 0.90
CA ILE A 262 4.58 -27.57 1.08
C ILE A 262 5.03 -27.51 2.54
N ASP A 263 4.80 -26.38 3.21
CA ASP A 263 5.12 -26.12 4.61
C ASP A 263 6.63 -26.29 4.92
N GLY A 264 7.46 -25.77 4.02
CA GLY A 264 8.92 -25.83 4.21
C GLY A 264 9.71 -25.45 2.97
N VAL A 265 11.00 -25.23 3.19
CA VAL A 265 12.01 -25.08 2.14
C VAL A 265 12.53 -26.45 1.77
N MET A 266 12.24 -26.95 0.57
CA MET A 266 12.65 -28.31 0.17
C MET A 266 12.93 -28.42 -1.32
N PRO A 267 13.81 -29.34 -1.70
CA PRO A 267 14.00 -29.71 -3.10
C PRO A 267 12.76 -30.39 -3.66
N GLY A 268 12.57 -30.28 -4.96
CA GLY A 268 11.43 -30.90 -5.61
C GLY A 268 11.37 -30.66 -7.10
N THR A 269 10.33 -31.21 -7.69
CA THR A 269 9.95 -31.00 -9.09
C THR A 269 8.46 -30.62 -9.12
N GLU A 270 8.13 -29.61 -9.90
CA GLU A 270 6.78 -29.12 -10.07
C GLU A 270 6.43 -28.98 -11.55
N THR A 271 5.20 -29.26 -11.90
CA THR A 271 4.61 -28.92 -13.19
C THR A 271 3.57 -27.84 -12.94
N GLN A 272 3.72 -26.72 -13.61
CA GLN A 272 2.74 -25.63 -13.61
C GLN A 272 2.04 -25.54 -14.96
N SER A 273 0.77 -25.18 -14.92
CA SER A 273 0.04 -24.65 -16.06
C SER A 273 -0.71 -23.39 -15.62
N TRP A 274 -0.71 -22.40 -16.46
CA TRP A 274 -1.38 -21.12 -16.18
C TRP A 274 -2.00 -20.53 -17.43
N THR A 275 -3.09 -19.81 -17.21
CA THR A 275 -3.86 -19.10 -18.23
C THR A 275 -3.90 -17.63 -17.88
N ILE A 276 -3.58 -16.79 -18.83
CA ILE A 276 -3.80 -15.34 -18.75
C ILE A 276 -4.91 -15.01 -19.74
N SER A 277 -5.96 -14.35 -19.27
CA SER A 277 -7.07 -13.89 -20.12
C SER A 277 -7.42 -12.43 -19.79
N GLY A 278 -7.87 -11.71 -20.79
CA GLY A 278 -8.21 -10.30 -20.68
C GLY A 278 -8.64 -9.71 -22.00
N THR A 279 -8.46 -8.40 -22.15
CA THR A 279 -8.69 -7.67 -23.39
C THR A 279 -7.40 -6.98 -23.83
N ASP A 280 -7.16 -6.96 -25.15
CA ASP A 280 -6.03 -6.23 -25.72
C ASP A 280 -6.31 -4.71 -25.77
N ALA A 281 -5.33 -3.94 -26.23
CA ALA A 281 -5.44 -2.49 -26.37
C ALA A 281 -6.56 -2.01 -27.31
N ASN A 282 -7.14 -2.89 -28.13
CA ASN A 282 -8.28 -2.61 -29.01
C ASN A 282 -9.61 -3.06 -28.39
N GLY A 283 -9.59 -3.63 -27.19
CA GLY A 283 -10.76 -4.17 -26.51
C GLY A 283 -11.15 -5.58 -26.99
N ALA A 284 -10.31 -6.26 -27.78
CA ALA A 284 -10.57 -7.62 -28.21
C ALA A 284 -10.15 -8.63 -27.12
N PRO A 285 -10.99 -9.65 -26.82
CA PRO A 285 -10.64 -10.64 -25.82
C PRO A 285 -9.45 -11.50 -26.29
N PHE A 286 -8.56 -11.82 -25.36
CA PHE A 286 -7.49 -12.78 -25.57
C PHE A 286 -7.42 -13.81 -24.45
N SER A 287 -6.82 -14.95 -24.75
CA SER A 287 -6.43 -15.96 -23.77
C SER A 287 -5.12 -16.60 -24.22
N ALA A 288 -4.19 -16.74 -23.28
CA ALA A 288 -2.91 -17.40 -23.50
C ALA A 288 -2.70 -18.46 -22.42
N GLU A 289 -2.32 -19.67 -22.86
CA GLU A 289 -2.09 -20.82 -21.98
C GLU A 289 -0.63 -21.26 -22.07
N PHE A 290 -0.04 -21.57 -20.93
CA PHE A 290 1.33 -22.02 -20.83
C PHE A 290 1.44 -23.20 -19.86
N SER A 291 2.46 -24.02 -20.06
CA SER A 291 2.80 -25.09 -19.12
C SER A 291 4.31 -25.26 -19.11
N ASP A 292 4.87 -25.40 -17.92
CA ASP A 292 6.30 -25.66 -17.74
C ASP A 292 6.56 -26.61 -16.57
N ARG A 293 7.80 -27.06 -16.47
CA ARG A 293 8.26 -27.93 -15.39
C ARG A 293 9.52 -27.36 -14.74
N TYR A 294 9.46 -27.21 -13.44
CA TYR A 294 10.52 -26.68 -12.59
C TYR A 294 11.16 -27.80 -11.77
N THR A 295 12.43 -27.64 -11.49
CA THR A 295 13.14 -28.50 -10.55
C THR A 295 14.11 -27.68 -9.73
N SER A 296 14.19 -27.95 -8.45
CA SER A 296 15.12 -27.31 -7.54
C SER A 296 15.76 -28.34 -6.62
N MET A 297 17.07 -28.20 -6.39
CA MET A 297 17.79 -29.00 -5.41
C MET A 297 17.72 -28.38 -4.00
N TRP A 298 17.05 -27.24 -3.87
CA TRP A 298 16.99 -26.50 -2.61
C TRP A 298 15.58 -26.01 -2.24
N ASP A 299 14.98 -25.14 -3.01
CA ASP A 299 13.65 -24.56 -2.75
C ASP A 299 12.81 -24.52 -4.02
N ILE A 300 11.91 -25.49 -4.16
CA ILE A 300 11.03 -25.56 -5.34
C ILE A 300 10.05 -24.41 -5.40
N THR A 301 9.57 -23.92 -4.24
CA THR A 301 8.71 -22.74 -4.16
C THR A 301 9.35 -21.54 -4.83
N TYR A 302 10.61 -21.30 -4.49
CA TYR A 302 11.36 -20.16 -5.02
C TYR A 302 11.58 -20.29 -6.54
N GLU A 303 12.02 -21.49 -6.99
CA GLU A 303 12.33 -21.73 -8.40
C GLU A 303 11.09 -21.60 -9.31
N ALA A 304 9.94 -22.10 -8.84
CA ALA A 304 8.72 -22.19 -9.63
C ALA A 304 7.88 -20.89 -9.64
N SER A 305 8.29 -19.84 -8.89
CA SER A 305 7.44 -18.66 -8.70
C SER A 305 7.79 -17.46 -9.56
N PHE A 306 8.77 -17.52 -10.48
CA PHE A 306 9.23 -16.33 -11.20
C PHE A 306 8.65 -16.16 -12.61
N ASP A 307 8.48 -17.21 -13.38
CA ASP A 307 8.22 -17.10 -14.81
C ASP A 307 6.91 -16.38 -15.13
N LEU A 308 5.82 -16.74 -14.44
CA LEU A 308 4.54 -16.05 -14.64
C LEU A 308 4.56 -14.57 -14.23
N PRO A 309 5.07 -14.20 -13.04
CA PRO A 309 5.21 -12.78 -12.69
C PRO A 309 6.14 -12.01 -13.63
N ASP A 310 7.27 -12.59 -14.04
CA ASP A 310 8.22 -11.97 -14.97
C ASP A 310 7.55 -11.72 -16.35
N LEU A 311 6.72 -12.66 -16.83
CA LEU A 311 5.94 -12.49 -18.06
C LEU A 311 4.89 -11.37 -17.88
N VAL A 312 4.11 -11.38 -16.81
CA VAL A 312 3.09 -10.35 -16.56
C VAL A 312 3.72 -8.98 -16.41
N TYR A 313 4.86 -8.89 -15.73
CA TYR A 313 5.64 -7.65 -15.67
C TYR A 313 6.09 -7.19 -17.06
N GLY A 314 6.62 -8.09 -17.87
CA GLY A 314 6.99 -7.80 -19.26
C GLY A 314 5.81 -7.29 -20.09
N MET A 315 4.63 -7.91 -19.95
CA MET A 315 3.40 -7.47 -20.62
C MET A 315 3.00 -6.06 -20.17
N SER A 316 3.08 -5.75 -18.87
CA SER A 316 2.73 -4.44 -18.33
C SER A 316 3.64 -3.30 -18.81
N GLN A 317 4.81 -3.61 -19.37
CA GLN A 317 5.74 -2.62 -19.95
C GLN A 317 5.45 -2.34 -21.43
N LEU A 318 4.56 -3.09 -22.06
CA LEU A 318 4.20 -2.87 -23.47
C LEU A 318 3.29 -1.66 -23.63
N PRO A 319 3.53 -0.80 -24.63
CA PRO A 319 2.66 0.35 -24.88
C PRO A 319 1.22 -0.10 -25.20
N GLY A 320 0.24 0.51 -24.55
CA GLY A 320 -1.18 0.27 -24.79
C GLY A 320 -1.75 -1.00 -24.17
N VAL A 321 -0.99 -1.71 -23.34
CA VAL A 321 -1.53 -2.77 -22.47
C VAL A 321 -2.06 -2.10 -21.21
N THR A 322 -3.35 -2.29 -20.96
CA THR A 322 -4.07 -1.77 -19.79
C THR A 322 -4.66 -2.92 -18.99
#